data_d88d91ad31350a994da2c0efa3662502
#
_entry.id   d88d91ad31350a994da2c0efa3662502
#
_cell.length_a   1.000
_cell.length_b   1.000
_cell.length_c   1.000
_cell.angle_alpha   90.00
_cell.angle_beta   90.00
_cell.angle_gamma   90.00
#
_symmetry.space_group_name_H-M   'P 1'
#
loop_
_entity.id
_entity.type
_entity.pdbx_description
1 polymer ?
#
loop_
_entity_poly.entity_id
_entity_poly.type
_entity_poly.pdbx_seq_one_letter_code
_entity_poly.pdbx_strand_id
1 'polypeptide(L)'
;MNLAIVCYPTFGGSGVLATELGKALADKGHNIHFITYQQPVRLSGFHANIFYHEVRVPTYPLFDFPPYETALASTMVDVIINNDIQLLHVHYAIPHASAAYMAKQILAKQGKKIPVITTLHGTDITLVGRDKTYKPVVTFSMMESDILTAVSKNLKEETYKNFDIDKEI
;
A
#
# COMPACT_ATOMS: atom_id res chain seq x y z
N MET A 1 18.31 4.15 0.25
CA MET A 1 17.42 3.09 0.79
C MET A 1 16.62 2.48 -0.35
N ASN A 2 16.25 1.22 -0.22
CA ASN A 2 15.30 0.57 -1.12
C ASN A 2 13.90 0.63 -0.50
N LEU A 3 12.97 1.28 -1.17
CA LEU A 3 11.61 1.55 -0.70
C LEU A 3 10.59 0.93 -1.66
N ALA A 4 9.59 0.24 -1.14
CA ALA A 4 8.47 -0.21 -1.96
C ALA A 4 7.25 0.71 -1.75
N ILE A 5 6.59 1.09 -2.84
CA ILE A 5 5.36 1.88 -2.84
C ILE A 5 4.26 1.06 -3.50
N VAL A 6 3.13 0.95 -2.79
CA VAL A 6 1.94 0.25 -3.27
C VAL A 6 0.78 1.24 -3.37
N CYS A 7 0.20 1.35 -4.55
CA CYS A 7 -0.88 2.29 -4.81
C CYS A 7 -1.80 1.82 -5.95
N TYR A 8 -2.91 2.51 -6.13
CA TYR A 8 -3.67 2.36 -7.37
C TYR A 8 -2.94 3.06 -8.53
N PRO A 9 -2.72 2.40 -9.68
CA PRO A 9 -1.99 2.96 -10.81
C PRO A 9 -2.84 3.89 -11.69
N THR A 10 -3.85 4.55 -11.13
CA THR A 10 -4.86 5.32 -11.83
C THR A 10 -4.58 6.82 -11.84
N PHE A 11 -5.30 7.58 -12.68
CA PHE A 11 -5.28 9.05 -12.70
C PHE A 11 -5.93 9.68 -11.46
N GLY A 12 -6.52 8.90 -10.55
CA GLY A 12 -7.06 9.39 -9.29
C GLY A 12 -5.99 10.02 -8.40
N GLY A 13 -6.42 10.90 -7.48
CA GLY A 13 -5.51 11.68 -6.62
C GLY A 13 -4.51 10.82 -5.84
N SER A 14 -4.90 9.62 -5.40
CA SER A 14 -4.01 8.71 -4.68
C SER A 14 -2.87 8.15 -5.55
N GLY A 15 -3.18 7.72 -6.78
CA GLY A 15 -2.18 7.20 -7.70
C GLY A 15 -1.18 8.28 -8.13
N VAL A 16 -1.69 9.49 -8.39
CA VAL A 16 -0.85 10.66 -8.70
C VAL A 16 0.06 10.99 -7.54
N LEU A 17 -0.48 11.13 -6.33
CA LEU A 17 0.29 11.49 -5.13
C LEU A 17 1.38 10.45 -4.84
N ALA A 18 1.03 9.17 -4.86
CA ALA A 18 1.98 8.08 -4.63
C ALA A 18 3.12 8.07 -5.67
N THR A 19 2.79 8.28 -6.94
CA THR A 19 3.77 8.30 -8.02
C THR A 19 4.72 9.50 -7.91
N GLU A 20 4.19 10.69 -7.66
CA GLU A 20 5.02 11.90 -7.49
C GLU A 20 5.89 11.82 -6.22
N LEU A 21 5.37 11.25 -5.13
CA LEU A 21 6.18 10.95 -3.94
C LEU A 21 7.34 10.03 -4.27
N GLY A 22 7.08 8.93 -4.99
CA GLY A 22 8.11 7.99 -5.41
C GLY A 22 9.20 8.66 -6.27
N LYS A 23 8.82 9.50 -7.23
CA LYS A 23 9.77 10.27 -8.03
C LYS A 23 10.62 11.21 -7.18
N ALA A 24 9.98 11.98 -6.29
CA ALA A 24 10.69 12.90 -5.40
C ALA A 24 11.68 12.19 -4.46
N LEU A 25 11.35 10.97 -4.03
CA LEU A 25 12.28 10.13 -3.26
C LEU A 25 13.42 9.57 -4.13
N ALA A 26 13.12 9.19 -5.36
CA ALA A 26 14.13 8.76 -6.33
C ALA A 26 15.13 9.87 -6.64
N ASP A 27 14.67 11.11 -6.82
CA ASP A 27 15.51 12.30 -7.02
C ASP A 27 16.44 12.57 -5.81
N LYS A 28 16.07 12.09 -4.62
CA LYS A 28 16.90 12.12 -3.41
C LYS A 28 17.86 10.93 -3.28
N GLY A 29 17.95 10.08 -4.30
CA GLY A 29 18.88 8.95 -4.36
C GLY A 29 18.37 7.66 -3.69
N HIS A 30 17.07 7.53 -3.49
CA HIS A 30 16.46 6.28 -3.04
C HIS A 30 16.10 5.39 -4.24
N ASN A 31 16.18 4.07 -4.08
CA ASN A 31 15.64 3.12 -5.05
C ASN A 31 14.16 2.87 -4.72
N ILE A 32 13.28 3.10 -5.68
CA ILE A 32 11.84 3.03 -5.51
C ILE A 32 11.28 1.86 -6.31
N HIS A 33 10.55 0.99 -5.65
CA HIS A 33 9.92 -0.19 -6.22
C HIS A 33 8.40 -0.05 -6.16
N PHE A 34 7.76 0.29 -7.27
CA PHE A 34 6.31 0.33 -7.38
C PHE A 34 5.75 -1.09 -7.54
N ILE A 35 4.82 -1.47 -6.66
CA ILE A 35 4.12 -2.77 -6.71
C ILE A 35 2.65 -2.49 -6.99
N THR A 36 2.19 -2.72 -8.21
CA THR A 36 0.84 -2.40 -8.67
C THR A 36 0.40 -3.38 -9.77
N TYR A 37 -0.90 -3.49 -10.05
CA TYR A 37 -1.42 -4.36 -11.10
C TYR A 37 -1.23 -3.81 -12.53
N GLN A 38 -0.80 -2.58 -12.66
CA GLN A 38 -0.50 -1.91 -13.92
C GLN A 38 0.52 -0.80 -13.64
N GLN A 39 1.34 -0.44 -14.64
CA GLN A 39 2.26 0.67 -14.48
C GLN A 39 1.53 1.96 -14.10
N PRO A 40 1.98 2.68 -13.05
CA PRO A 40 1.38 3.95 -12.66
C PRO A 40 1.35 4.95 -13.81
N VAL A 41 0.19 5.57 -14.06
CA VAL A 41 -0.05 6.43 -15.25
C VAL A 41 0.89 7.64 -15.35
N ARG A 42 1.45 8.12 -14.22
CA ARG A 42 2.42 9.22 -14.18
C ARG A 42 3.88 8.75 -14.14
N LEU A 43 4.11 7.45 -14.20
CA LEU A 43 5.44 6.88 -14.29
C LEU A 43 5.82 6.72 -15.77
N SER A 44 6.10 7.83 -16.44
CA SER A 44 6.56 7.87 -17.83
C SER A 44 8.06 8.13 -17.89
N GLY A 45 8.72 7.59 -18.91
CA GLY A 45 10.15 7.77 -19.12
C GLY A 45 11.02 6.80 -18.33
N PHE A 46 12.32 6.88 -18.56
CA PHE A 46 13.32 6.06 -17.87
C PHE A 46 13.82 6.76 -16.59
N HIS A 47 13.82 6.01 -15.50
CA HIS A 47 14.40 6.43 -14.24
C HIS A 47 15.34 5.32 -13.76
N ALA A 48 16.60 5.63 -13.56
CA ALA A 48 17.63 4.65 -13.22
C ALA A 48 17.40 3.93 -11.88
N ASN A 49 16.66 4.56 -10.97
CA ASN A 49 16.41 4.09 -9.61
C ASN A 49 14.90 3.93 -9.31
N ILE A 50 14.06 3.80 -10.34
CA ILE A 50 12.65 3.44 -10.18
C ILE A 50 12.38 2.13 -10.91
N PHE A 51 11.79 1.19 -10.19
CA PHE A 51 11.49 -0.16 -10.67
C PHE A 51 9.98 -0.40 -10.56
N TYR A 52 9.44 -1.18 -11.50
CA TYR A 52 8.03 -1.55 -11.51
C TYR A 52 7.86 -3.07 -11.40
N HIS A 53 6.99 -3.50 -10.52
CA HIS A 53 6.64 -4.89 -10.29
C HIS A 53 5.13 -5.08 -10.47
N GLU A 54 4.76 -5.87 -11.46
CA GLU A 54 3.36 -6.13 -11.76
C GLU A 54 2.77 -7.19 -10.83
N VAL A 55 1.66 -6.86 -10.20
CA VAL A 55 0.84 -7.82 -9.46
C VAL A 55 -0.07 -8.56 -10.44
N ARG A 56 0.24 -9.82 -10.69
CA ARG A 56 -0.57 -10.67 -11.57
C ARG A 56 -1.51 -11.52 -10.74
N VAL A 57 -2.79 -11.49 -11.10
CA VAL A 57 -3.80 -12.35 -10.51
C VAL A 57 -4.16 -13.44 -11.51
N PRO A 58 -3.72 -14.67 -11.31
CA PRO A 58 -4.04 -15.76 -12.22
C PRO A 58 -5.55 -16.05 -12.17
N THR A 59 -6.13 -16.31 -13.33
CA THR A 59 -7.50 -16.82 -13.43
C THR A 59 -7.52 -18.30 -13.03
N TYR A 60 -8.42 -18.64 -12.12
CA TYR A 60 -8.66 -20.02 -11.72
C TYR A 60 -10.17 -20.30 -11.72
N PRO A 61 -10.64 -21.40 -12.36
CA PRO A 61 -12.07 -21.62 -12.59
C PRO A 61 -12.97 -21.64 -11.35
N LEU A 62 -12.40 -21.89 -10.16
CA LEU A 62 -13.14 -21.88 -8.90
C LEU A 62 -13.17 -20.50 -8.21
N PHE A 63 -12.50 -19.51 -8.77
CA PHE A 63 -12.51 -18.15 -8.23
C PHE A 63 -13.52 -17.28 -8.98
N ASP A 64 -14.75 -17.20 -8.45
CA ASP A 64 -15.74 -16.23 -8.94
C ASP A 64 -15.22 -14.80 -8.77
N PHE A 65 -14.46 -14.55 -7.71
CA PHE A 65 -13.81 -13.27 -7.43
C PHE A 65 -12.28 -13.48 -7.32
N PRO A 66 -11.51 -12.97 -8.28
CA PRO A 66 -10.05 -13.11 -8.26
C PRO A 66 -9.44 -12.54 -6.97
N PRO A 67 -8.61 -13.28 -6.24
CA PRO A 67 -8.08 -12.87 -4.93
C PRO A 67 -6.89 -11.91 -5.07
N TYR A 68 -7.16 -10.67 -5.54
CA TYR A 68 -6.15 -9.64 -5.76
C TYR A 68 -5.27 -9.39 -4.53
N GLU A 69 -5.89 -9.25 -3.37
CA GLU A 69 -5.21 -8.93 -2.11
C GLU A 69 -4.17 -9.99 -1.72
N THR A 70 -4.51 -11.27 -1.92
CA THR A 70 -3.59 -12.38 -1.69
C THR A 70 -2.42 -12.38 -2.68
N ALA A 71 -2.70 -12.13 -3.96
CA ALA A 71 -1.66 -12.00 -4.99
C ALA A 71 -0.74 -10.81 -4.70
N LEU A 72 -1.31 -9.68 -4.27
CA LEU A 72 -0.56 -8.48 -3.87
C LEU A 72 0.37 -8.78 -2.68
N ALA A 73 -0.13 -9.44 -1.63
CA ALA A 73 0.68 -9.81 -0.48
C ALA A 73 1.86 -10.71 -0.87
N SER A 74 1.63 -11.72 -1.73
CA SER A 74 2.69 -12.59 -2.24
C SER A 74 3.73 -11.82 -3.05
N THR A 75 3.29 -10.92 -3.94
CA THR A 75 4.19 -10.07 -4.72
C THR A 75 5.01 -9.13 -3.82
N MET A 76 4.40 -8.57 -2.77
CA MET A 76 5.14 -7.78 -1.77
C MET A 76 6.25 -8.59 -1.12
N VAL A 77 5.97 -9.83 -0.69
CA VAL A 77 6.98 -10.71 -0.07
C VAL A 77 8.15 -10.94 -1.02
N ASP A 78 7.87 -11.31 -2.27
CA ASP A 78 8.90 -11.59 -3.27
C ASP A 78 9.75 -10.35 -3.57
N VAL A 79 9.12 -9.19 -3.77
CA VAL A 79 9.83 -7.93 -4.05
C VAL A 79 10.69 -7.52 -2.86
N ILE A 80 10.17 -7.64 -1.63
CA ILE A 80 10.90 -7.28 -0.40
C ILE A 80 12.13 -8.13 -0.20
N ILE A 81 12.04 -9.43 -0.49
CA ILE A 81 13.18 -10.35 -0.34
C ILE A 81 14.20 -10.11 -1.44
N ASN A 82 13.76 -10.10 -2.70
CA ASN A 82 14.67 -10.09 -3.85
C ASN A 82 15.35 -8.74 -4.10
N ASN A 83 14.81 -7.64 -3.56
CA ASN A 83 15.34 -6.30 -3.76
C ASN A 83 15.80 -5.62 -2.46
N ASP A 84 15.90 -6.38 -1.38
CA ASP A 84 16.30 -5.88 -0.06
C ASP A 84 15.56 -4.60 0.36
N ILE A 85 14.22 -4.63 0.25
CA ILE A 85 13.38 -3.51 0.61
C ILE A 85 13.46 -3.29 2.12
N GLN A 86 13.62 -2.03 2.51
CA GLN A 86 13.83 -1.59 3.89
C GLN A 86 12.58 -0.91 4.48
N LEU A 87 11.64 -0.48 3.63
CA LEU A 87 10.40 0.17 4.03
C LEU A 87 9.32 -0.10 2.99
N LEU A 88 8.13 -0.46 3.46
CA LEU A 88 6.94 -0.61 2.64
C LEU A 88 5.99 0.55 2.91
N HIS A 89 5.70 1.36 1.89
CA HIS A 89 4.74 2.45 1.96
C HIS A 89 3.52 2.11 1.11
N VAL A 90 2.38 1.93 1.75
CA VAL A 90 1.13 1.60 1.08
C VAL A 90 0.13 2.75 1.15
N HIS A 91 -0.64 2.90 0.09
CA HIS A 91 -1.68 3.91 -0.02
C HIS A 91 -3.04 3.22 0.00
N TYR A 92 -3.92 3.61 0.91
CA TYR A 92 -5.19 2.99 1.30
C TYR A 92 -5.10 1.89 2.38
N ALA A 93 -6.06 1.93 3.30
CA ALA A 93 -6.22 0.93 4.36
C ALA A 93 -6.56 -0.45 3.77
N ILE A 94 -7.42 -0.50 2.75
CA ILE A 94 -7.73 -1.70 1.97
C ILE A 94 -7.68 -1.39 0.47
N PRO A 95 -7.22 -2.30 -0.38
CA PRO A 95 -6.67 -3.61 -0.08
C PRO A 95 -5.18 -3.58 0.28
N HIS A 96 -4.54 -2.39 0.28
CA HIS A 96 -3.08 -2.30 0.29
C HIS A 96 -2.50 -2.53 1.69
N ALA A 97 -3.04 -1.89 2.76
CA ALA A 97 -2.50 -2.11 4.10
C ALA A 97 -2.85 -3.49 4.65
N SER A 98 -4.02 -4.05 4.32
CA SER A 98 -4.37 -5.43 4.68
C SER A 98 -3.46 -6.47 4.02
N ALA A 99 -3.14 -6.29 2.73
CA ALA A 99 -2.15 -7.10 2.03
C ALA A 99 -0.74 -6.93 2.62
N ALA A 100 -0.36 -5.69 3.00
CA ALA A 100 0.92 -5.41 3.64
C ALA A 100 1.05 -6.08 5.01
N TYR A 101 -0.02 -6.11 5.80
CA TYR A 101 -0.05 -6.88 7.05
C TYR A 101 0.21 -8.36 6.81
N MET A 102 -0.46 -8.97 5.83
CA MET A 102 -0.25 -10.37 5.46
C MET A 102 1.21 -10.61 5.04
N ALA A 103 1.77 -9.76 4.19
CA ALA A 103 3.17 -9.82 3.78
C ALA A 103 4.13 -9.70 4.98
N LYS A 104 3.86 -8.75 5.89
CA LYS A 104 4.63 -8.54 7.13
C LYS A 104 4.63 -9.80 8.00
N GLN A 105 3.50 -10.50 8.14
CA GLN A 105 3.42 -11.75 8.90
C GLN A 105 4.19 -12.90 8.24
N ILE A 106 4.12 -13.03 6.93
CA ILE A 106 4.88 -14.05 6.17
C ILE A 106 6.38 -13.80 6.34
N LEU A 107 6.83 -12.56 6.16
CA LEU A 107 8.24 -12.17 6.31
C LEU A 107 8.75 -12.38 7.73
N ALA A 108 7.94 -12.08 8.75
CA ALA A 108 8.30 -12.30 10.15
C ALA A 108 8.56 -13.79 10.46
N LYS A 109 7.80 -14.70 9.86
CA LYS A 109 8.07 -16.16 9.97
C LYS A 109 9.38 -16.60 9.32
N GLN A 110 9.89 -15.78 8.40
CA GLN A 110 11.19 -15.98 7.75
C GLN A 110 12.32 -15.18 8.43
N GLY A 111 12.04 -14.56 9.59
CA GLY A 111 13.02 -13.76 10.34
C GLY A 111 13.27 -12.35 9.80
N LYS A 112 12.50 -11.90 8.80
CA LYS A 112 12.62 -10.55 8.23
C LYS A 112 11.53 -9.63 8.78
N LYS A 113 11.94 -8.47 9.31
CA LYS A 113 11.03 -7.42 9.75
C LYS A 113 11.01 -6.31 8.71
N ILE A 114 9.82 -5.80 8.38
CA ILE A 114 9.61 -4.68 7.46
C ILE A 114 8.68 -3.65 8.12
N PRO A 115 9.08 -2.40 8.27
CA PRO A 115 8.18 -1.33 8.69
C PRO A 115 7.21 -0.97 7.56
N VAL A 116 5.95 -0.70 7.95
CA VAL A 116 4.86 -0.37 7.04
C VAL A 116 4.31 1.02 7.37
N ILE A 117 4.34 1.91 6.38
CA ILE A 117 3.62 3.19 6.42
C ILE A 117 2.34 3.05 5.61
N THR A 118 1.22 3.50 6.16
CA THR A 118 -0.05 3.59 5.43
C THR A 118 -0.49 5.03 5.31
N THR A 119 -0.73 5.49 4.08
CA THR A 119 -1.33 6.81 3.80
C THR A 119 -2.80 6.64 3.44
N LEU A 120 -3.66 7.31 4.21
CA LEU A 120 -5.11 7.35 4.00
C LEU A 120 -5.47 8.42 2.96
N HIS A 121 -6.41 8.11 2.07
CA HIS A 121 -6.76 8.97 0.92
C HIS A 121 -8.18 9.51 0.90
N GLY A 122 -9.04 9.05 1.78
CA GLY A 122 -10.42 9.52 1.92
C GLY A 122 -11.46 8.46 1.58
N THR A 123 -11.49 7.90 0.39
CA THR A 123 -12.47 6.88 0.00
C THR A 123 -12.43 5.66 0.91
N ASP A 124 -11.24 5.25 1.33
CA ASP A 124 -11.00 4.18 2.30
C ASP A 124 -11.58 4.49 3.69
N ILE A 125 -11.76 5.76 4.02
CA ILE A 125 -12.25 6.21 5.33
C ILE A 125 -13.73 6.65 5.26
N THR A 126 -14.07 7.49 4.27
CA THR A 126 -15.38 8.16 4.24
C THR A 126 -16.48 7.39 3.53
N LEU A 127 -16.11 6.46 2.63
CA LEU A 127 -17.04 5.62 1.87
C LEU A 127 -16.90 4.15 2.27
N VAL A 128 -15.86 3.50 1.76
CA VAL A 128 -15.64 2.06 1.94
C VAL A 128 -15.48 1.70 3.41
N GLY A 129 -14.68 2.45 4.15
CA GLY A 129 -14.39 2.18 5.55
C GLY A 129 -15.59 2.34 6.50
N ARG A 130 -16.67 3.03 6.08
CA ARG A 130 -17.91 3.15 6.86
C ARG A 130 -18.84 1.97 6.66
N ASP A 131 -18.69 1.22 5.58
CA ASP A 131 -19.50 0.03 5.33
C ASP A 131 -19.15 -1.05 6.37
N LYS A 132 -20.19 -1.64 6.97
CA LYS A 132 -20.04 -2.67 8.02
C LYS A 132 -19.28 -3.90 7.53
N THR A 133 -19.31 -4.17 6.24
CA THR A 133 -18.59 -5.29 5.60
C THR A 133 -17.09 -5.09 5.65
N TYR A 134 -16.61 -3.86 5.49
CA TYR A 134 -15.18 -3.53 5.38
C TYR A 134 -14.59 -2.90 6.65
N LYS A 135 -15.42 -2.23 7.46
CA LYS A 135 -14.97 -1.47 8.63
C LYS A 135 -14.04 -2.25 9.56
N PRO A 136 -14.30 -3.52 9.92
CA PRO A 136 -13.41 -4.27 10.80
C PRO A 136 -12.00 -4.44 10.23
N VAL A 137 -11.90 -4.75 8.92
CA VAL A 137 -10.61 -4.93 8.24
C VAL A 137 -9.89 -3.59 8.06
N VAL A 138 -10.60 -2.51 7.72
CA VAL A 138 -10.04 -1.16 7.61
C VAL A 138 -9.46 -0.71 8.95
N THR A 139 -10.21 -0.85 10.06
CA THR A 139 -9.73 -0.52 11.40
C THR A 139 -8.48 -1.32 11.78
N PHE A 140 -8.54 -2.64 11.59
CA PHE A 140 -7.43 -3.53 11.87
C PHE A 140 -6.18 -3.14 11.06
N SER A 141 -6.33 -2.92 9.75
CA SER A 141 -5.20 -2.59 8.87
C SER A 141 -4.52 -1.27 9.26
N MET A 142 -5.31 -0.27 9.70
CA MET A 142 -4.76 0.96 10.25
C MET A 142 -3.95 0.73 11.53
N MET A 143 -4.48 -0.07 12.44
CA MET A 143 -3.84 -0.35 13.74
C MET A 143 -2.54 -1.15 13.58
N GLU A 144 -2.46 -2.06 12.62
CA GLU A 144 -1.29 -2.90 12.35
C GLU A 144 -0.18 -2.22 11.52
N SER A 145 -0.47 -1.07 10.94
CA SER A 145 0.56 -0.23 10.30
C SER A 145 1.52 0.33 11.35
N ASP A 146 2.80 0.44 11.04
CA ASP A 146 3.76 1.03 12.00
C ASP A 146 3.57 2.56 12.09
N ILE A 147 3.25 3.20 10.95
CA ILE A 147 2.95 4.63 10.87
C ILE A 147 1.68 4.83 10.04
N LEU A 148 0.81 5.73 10.50
CA LEU A 148 -0.31 6.23 9.71
C LEU A 148 -0.07 7.68 9.28
N THR A 149 -0.50 8.01 8.08
CA THR A 149 -0.55 9.37 7.58
C THR A 149 -1.88 9.62 6.85
N ALA A 150 -2.32 10.84 6.78
CA ALA A 150 -3.49 11.24 6.01
C ALA A 150 -3.15 12.41 5.08
N VAL A 151 -3.78 12.48 3.93
CA VAL A 151 -3.52 13.51 2.92
C VAL A 151 -4.00 14.92 3.32
N SER A 152 -4.77 15.04 4.42
CA SER A 152 -5.24 16.32 4.95
C SER A 152 -5.60 16.23 6.43
N LYS A 153 -5.59 17.37 7.11
CA LYS A 153 -6.06 17.50 8.50
C LYS A 153 -7.52 17.05 8.64
N ASN A 154 -8.38 17.45 7.71
CA ASN A 154 -9.78 17.04 7.71
C ASN A 154 -9.94 15.53 7.63
N LEU A 155 -9.16 14.85 6.79
CA LEU A 155 -9.21 13.39 6.72
C LEU A 155 -8.73 12.72 8.01
N LYS A 156 -7.69 13.25 8.64
CA LYS A 156 -7.22 12.80 9.97
C LYS A 156 -8.36 12.91 11.00
N GLU A 157 -9.05 14.05 11.07
CA GLU A 157 -10.17 14.28 11.99
C GLU A 157 -11.35 13.33 11.71
N GLU A 158 -11.73 13.18 10.43
CA GLU A 158 -12.76 12.23 10.01
C GLU A 158 -12.40 10.78 10.32
N THR A 159 -11.12 10.44 10.27
CA THR A 159 -10.66 9.09 10.65
C THR A 159 -10.91 8.83 12.13
N TYR A 160 -10.47 9.72 13.00
CA TYR A 160 -10.72 9.57 14.45
C TYR A 160 -12.21 9.58 14.81
N LYS A 161 -13.02 10.34 14.10
CA LYS A 161 -14.47 10.39 14.31
C LYS A 161 -15.19 9.10 13.95
N ASN A 162 -14.72 8.40 12.92
CA ASN A 162 -15.42 7.23 12.36
C ASN A 162 -14.84 5.89 12.82
N PHE A 163 -13.62 5.89 13.34
CA PHE A 163 -12.92 4.67 13.75
C PHE A 163 -12.38 4.84 15.17
N ASP A 164 -12.54 3.79 15.96
CA ASP A 164 -11.97 3.72 17.30
C ASP A 164 -10.51 3.26 17.16
N ILE A 165 -9.62 4.22 16.96
CA ILE A 165 -8.18 4.01 16.85
C ILE A 165 -7.44 4.93 17.82
N ASP A 166 -6.43 4.39 18.48
CA ASP A 166 -5.55 5.10 19.42
C ASP A 166 -4.19 5.47 18.82
N LYS A 167 -4.01 5.16 17.52
CA LYS A 167 -2.77 5.43 16.79
C LYS A 167 -2.73 6.87 16.28
N GLU A 168 -1.58 7.51 16.40
CA GLU A 168 -1.33 8.83 15.81
C GLU A 168 -1.32 8.77 14.27
N ILE A 169 -1.93 9.81 13.64
CA ILE A 169 -2.01 10.01 12.19
C ILE A 169 -1.27 11.29 11.82
#